data_7c4f4a345d62edb9269f4fb1ff4edcc8
#
_entry.id   7c4f4a345d62edb9269f4fb1ff4edcc8
#
_cell.length_a   1.000
_cell.length_b   1.000
_cell.length_c   1.000
_cell.angle_alpha   90.00
_cell.angle_beta   90.00
_cell.angle_gamma   90.00
#
_symmetry.space_group_name_H-M   'P 1'
#
loop_
_entity.id
_entity.type
_entity.pdbx_description
1 polymer ?
#
loop_
_entity_poly.entity_id
_entity_poly.type
_entity_poly.pdbx_seq_one_letter_code
_entity_poly.pdbx_strand_id
1 'polypeptide(L)'
;MSEYRIETKCVQGGYTPGNGEPRQIPIYQSTTFKYDTSEHMGQLFDLEASGYFYSRLQNPTCDLVAAKIAALEGGTAAMLTSSGQAANFYAVFNVANCGDHVVASSTIYGGTFNLFSVTMKKMGIDFTFVAPDCTEEELAAAFKPNTKAVFGETIANPALSVLDIERFANAAHAHGVPLIIDNTFATPINCRPIEWGADIVTHSTTTYMDGHGAAVGGCIVDSGNFDWLAHADKFPGLCTPDDSYHGITYAEKFGQGGAFITKATAQLMRDFGSTQSPQSAFLLNLGLESLHVRIPRHCENGLAVAKYLKNHDLISYVIYPGLEGDKYYETAKKYLPNGSCGVVSFGVKGGRKAAEAFMGHLKTAAIETHVADARTCCLHPASSTHRQMTDAELAAAGVPADMVRLSCGLENAQDLIDDIAQALEAIR
;
A
#
# COMPACT_ATOMS: atom_id res chain seq x y z
N MET A 1 -13.32 6.23 -19.22
CA MET A 1 -13.34 5.26 -18.09
C MET A 1 -13.79 5.83 -16.76
N SER A 2 -13.87 7.13 -16.58
CA SER A 2 -14.37 7.78 -15.35
C SER A 2 -15.82 7.38 -15.00
N GLU A 3 -16.64 7.05 -15.99
CA GLU A 3 -18.08 6.74 -15.83
C GLU A 3 -18.39 5.32 -15.37
N TYR A 4 -17.41 4.38 -15.45
CA TYR A 4 -17.66 2.99 -15.06
C TYR A 4 -17.55 2.80 -13.54
N ARG A 5 -18.38 1.87 -13.01
CA ARG A 5 -18.29 1.40 -11.64
C ARG A 5 -17.03 0.57 -11.44
N ILE A 6 -16.64 0.39 -10.18
CA ILE A 6 -15.35 -0.20 -9.82
C ILE A 6 -15.18 -1.63 -10.35
N GLU A 7 -16.24 -2.42 -10.36
CA GLU A 7 -16.24 -3.79 -10.89
C GLU A 7 -15.87 -3.82 -12.37
N THR A 8 -16.44 -2.91 -13.16
CA THR A 8 -16.12 -2.77 -14.58
C THR A 8 -14.68 -2.26 -14.76
N LYS A 9 -14.23 -1.34 -13.92
CA LYS A 9 -12.83 -0.87 -13.94
C LYS A 9 -11.83 -1.99 -13.63
N CYS A 10 -12.13 -2.89 -12.71
CA CYS A 10 -11.30 -4.09 -12.44
C CYS A 10 -11.08 -4.90 -13.72
N VAL A 11 -12.12 -5.14 -14.49
CA VAL A 11 -12.08 -6.00 -15.68
C VAL A 11 -11.60 -5.26 -16.93
N GLN A 12 -12.04 -4.03 -17.15
CA GLN A 12 -11.85 -3.29 -18.41
C GLN A 12 -10.84 -2.12 -18.32
N GLY A 13 -10.38 -1.78 -17.10
CA GLY A 13 -9.49 -0.64 -16.89
C GLY A 13 -8.10 -0.82 -17.51
N GLY A 14 -7.47 0.29 -17.89
CA GLY A 14 -6.08 0.34 -18.34
C GLY A 14 -5.84 -0.05 -19.80
N TYR A 15 -6.63 -0.94 -20.39
CA TYR A 15 -6.43 -1.40 -21.76
C TYR A 15 -7.73 -1.43 -22.54
N THR A 16 -7.70 -0.86 -23.74
CA THR A 16 -8.80 -0.93 -24.72
C THR A 16 -8.23 -1.43 -26.04
N PRO A 17 -8.48 -2.70 -26.41
CA PRO A 17 -7.95 -3.25 -27.66
C PRO A 17 -8.63 -2.60 -28.86
N GLY A 18 -7.86 -2.33 -29.92
CA GLY A 18 -8.33 -1.94 -31.24
C GLY A 18 -8.84 -3.14 -32.05
N ASN A 19 -9.24 -2.86 -33.30
CA ASN A 19 -9.71 -3.91 -34.20
C ASN A 19 -8.58 -4.90 -34.56
N GLY A 20 -8.78 -6.17 -34.21
CA GLY A 20 -7.79 -7.23 -34.45
C GLY A 20 -6.67 -7.31 -33.41
N GLU A 21 -6.67 -6.48 -32.39
CA GLU A 21 -5.71 -6.55 -31.29
C GLU A 21 -6.09 -7.61 -30.24
N PRO A 22 -5.10 -8.11 -29.47
CA PRO A 22 -5.36 -9.08 -28.41
C PRO A 22 -6.37 -8.58 -27.39
N ARG A 23 -7.27 -9.44 -26.97
CA ARG A 23 -8.25 -9.11 -25.89
C ARG A 23 -7.54 -8.91 -24.55
N GLN A 24 -6.54 -9.73 -24.23
CA GLN A 24 -5.72 -9.60 -23.03
C GLN A 24 -4.54 -8.67 -23.29
N ILE A 25 -4.06 -7.99 -22.27
CA ILE A 25 -2.92 -7.07 -22.39
C ILE A 25 -1.70 -7.81 -22.94
N PRO A 26 -0.97 -7.24 -23.93
CA PRO A 26 0.26 -7.83 -24.44
C PRO A 26 1.40 -7.77 -23.42
N ILE A 27 2.28 -8.78 -23.42
CA ILE A 27 3.52 -8.76 -22.63
C ILE A 27 4.66 -8.26 -23.52
N TYR A 28 5.11 -7.02 -23.26
CA TYR A 28 6.25 -6.44 -23.98
C TYR A 28 7.57 -6.83 -23.28
N GLN A 29 8.06 -8.02 -23.59
CA GLN A 29 9.31 -8.56 -23.05
C GLN A 29 10.51 -8.03 -23.84
N SER A 30 10.80 -6.73 -23.72
CA SER A 30 11.91 -6.06 -24.36
C SER A 30 12.60 -5.09 -23.40
N THR A 31 13.92 -4.98 -23.49
CA THR A 31 14.68 -3.98 -22.72
C THR A 31 14.66 -2.61 -23.38
N THR A 32 14.62 -2.57 -24.72
CA THR A 32 14.75 -1.36 -25.54
C THR A 32 13.75 -1.38 -26.70
N PHE A 33 13.59 -0.22 -27.31
CA PHE A 33 12.67 -0.02 -28.44
C PHE A 33 13.40 0.61 -29.62
N LYS A 34 12.95 0.36 -30.86
CA LYS A 34 13.55 0.85 -32.09
C LYS A 34 12.91 2.18 -32.49
N TYR A 35 13.73 3.11 -32.93
CA TYR A 35 13.33 4.40 -33.49
C TYR A 35 13.82 4.56 -34.93
N ASP A 36 13.14 5.40 -35.71
CA ASP A 36 13.52 5.69 -37.09
C ASP A 36 14.61 6.78 -37.16
N THR A 37 14.67 7.68 -36.19
CA THR A 37 15.66 8.76 -36.13
C THR A 37 16.24 8.93 -34.74
N SER A 38 17.51 9.37 -34.65
CA SER A 38 18.14 9.75 -33.39
C SER A 38 17.51 11.00 -32.75
N GLU A 39 16.96 11.89 -33.59
CA GLU A 39 16.25 13.08 -33.12
C GLU A 39 15.01 12.72 -32.30
N HIS A 40 14.16 11.82 -32.82
CA HIS A 40 12.96 11.35 -32.10
C HIS A 40 13.36 10.67 -30.77
N MET A 41 14.42 9.86 -30.77
CA MET A 41 14.91 9.26 -29.53
C MET A 41 15.40 10.34 -28.56
N GLY A 42 16.10 11.38 -29.02
CA GLY A 42 16.50 12.53 -28.20
C GLY A 42 15.32 13.23 -27.53
N GLN A 43 14.25 13.50 -28.27
CA GLN A 43 13.02 14.12 -27.75
C GLN A 43 12.37 13.30 -26.61
N LEU A 44 12.48 11.96 -26.65
CA LEU A 44 12.00 11.13 -25.54
C LEU A 44 12.87 11.28 -24.29
N PHE A 45 14.20 11.34 -24.46
CA PHE A 45 15.12 11.60 -23.36
C PHE A 45 14.95 12.98 -22.74
N ASP A 46 14.58 13.98 -23.55
CA ASP A 46 14.32 15.35 -23.11
C ASP A 46 12.90 15.57 -22.57
N LEU A 47 12.09 14.50 -22.49
CA LEU A 47 10.69 14.54 -22.07
C LEU A 47 9.83 15.49 -22.96
N GLU A 48 10.19 15.65 -24.22
CA GLU A 48 9.49 16.46 -25.23
C GLU A 48 8.49 15.64 -26.05
N ALA A 49 8.74 14.33 -26.16
CA ALA A 49 7.84 13.38 -26.83
C ALA A 49 7.40 12.28 -25.88
N SER A 50 6.26 11.65 -26.19
CA SER A 50 5.76 10.47 -25.48
C SER A 50 6.20 9.20 -26.22
N GLY A 51 6.58 8.16 -25.45
CA GLY A 51 6.96 6.86 -26.00
C GLY A 51 7.85 6.08 -25.06
N TYR A 52 8.30 4.93 -25.52
CA TYR A 52 9.11 4.00 -24.74
C TYR A 52 10.50 3.92 -25.35
N PHE A 53 11.54 3.94 -24.55
CA PHE A 53 12.92 3.77 -25.01
C PHE A 53 13.71 2.74 -24.19
N TYR A 54 13.37 2.57 -22.91
CA TYR A 54 14.04 1.60 -22.05
C TYR A 54 13.11 1.11 -20.93
N SER A 55 12.95 -0.20 -20.79
CA SER A 55 11.97 -0.81 -19.87
C SER A 55 12.28 -0.59 -18.38
N ARG A 56 13.50 -0.14 -18.01
CA ARG A 56 13.78 0.27 -16.63
C ARG A 56 12.95 1.50 -16.22
N LEU A 57 12.71 2.43 -17.13
CA LEU A 57 11.90 3.62 -16.87
C LEU A 57 10.43 3.31 -17.06
N GLN A 58 10.07 2.83 -18.25
CA GLN A 58 8.69 2.58 -18.65
C GLN A 58 8.60 1.38 -19.57
N ASN A 59 7.51 0.60 -19.43
CA ASN A 59 7.19 -0.53 -20.28
C ASN A 59 5.69 -0.53 -20.57
N PRO A 60 5.27 -0.76 -21.84
CA PRO A 60 3.84 -0.71 -22.19
C PRO A 60 2.95 -1.59 -21.33
N THR A 61 3.37 -2.83 -21.00
CA THR A 61 2.59 -3.72 -20.13
C THR A 61 2.43 -3.14 -18.72
N CYS A 62 3.51 -2.62 -18.16
CA CYS A 62 3.49 -2.02 -16.81
C CYS A 62 2.59 -0.78 -16.77
N ASP A 63 2.63 0.06 -17.80
CA ASP A 63 1.84 1.29 -17.87
C ASP A 63 0.34 1.01 -18.01
N LEU A 64 -0.04 -0.03 -18.77
CA LEU A 64 -1.44 -0.46 -18.85
C LEU A 64 -2.00 -0.89 -17.49
N VAL A 65 -1.20 -1.60 -16.70
CA VAL A 65 -1.60 -2.06 -15.36
C VAL A 65 -1.58 -0.90 -14.37
N ALA A 66 -0.59 -0.02 -14.43
CA ALA A 66 -0.57 1.21 -13.62
C ALA A 66 -1.80 2.09 -13.89
N ALA A 67 -2.17 2.28 -15.16
CA ALA A 67 -3.37 3.01 -15.54
C ALA A 67 -4.67 2.36 -15.01
N LYS A 68 -4.74 1.02 -14.95
CA LYS A 68 -5.86 0.31 -14.31
C LYS A 68 -5.93 0.64 -12.82
N ILE A 69 -4.80 0.58 -12.10
CA ILE A 69 -4.76 0.87 -10.66
C ILE A 69 -5.12 2.35 -10.40
N ALA A 70 -4.59 3.28 -11.21
CA ALA A 70 -4.99 4.69 -11.12
C ALA A 70 -6.52 4.87 -11.28
N ALA A 71 -7.13 4.19 -12.25
CA ALA A 71 -8.58 4.25 -12.48
C ALA A 71 -9.38 3.63 -11.31
N LEU A 72 -8.86 2.60 -10.65
CA LEU A 72 -9.48 1.97 -9.48
C LEU A 72 -9.42 2.89 -8.25
N GLU A 73 -8.29 3.52 -7.99
CA GLU A 73 -8.12 4.48 -6.88
C GLU A 73 -8.79 5.83 -7.13
N GLY A 74 -9.07 6.17 -8.40
CA GLY A 74 -9.58 7.49 -8.80
C GLY A 74 -8.48 8.53 -8.97
N GLY A 75 -7.23 8.10 -9.17
CA GLY A 75 -6.09 8.97 -9.43
C GLY A 75 -5.94 9.35 -10.89
N THR A 76 -5.05 10.31 -11.16
CA THR A 76 -4.76 10.84 -12.50
C THR A 76 -3.59 10.12 -13.18
N ALA A 77 -2.62 9.64 -12.40
CA ALA A 77 -1.43 8.96 -12.87
C ALA A 77 -0.96 7.90 -11.88
N ALA A 78 -0.26 6.88 -12.37
CA ALA A 78 0.35 5.85 -11.53
C ALA A 78 1.62 5.28 -12.16
N MET A 79 2.43 4.62 -11.33
CA MET A 79 3.60 3.84 -11.77
C MET A 79 3.70 2.55 -10.96
N LEU A 80 4.15 1.46 -11.59
CA LEU A 80 4.50 0.23 -10.91
C LEU A 80 5.94 0.29 -10.39
N THR A 81 6.18 -0.41 -9.28
CA THR A 81 7.50 -0.61 -8.68
C THR A 81 7.75 -2.08 -8.39
N SER A 82 8.99 -2.46 -8.14
CA SER A 82 9.37 -3.86 -7.87
C SER A 82 8.82 -4.42 -6.55
N SER A 83 8.36 -3.57 -5.64
CA SER A 83 7.79 -3.95 -4.34
C SER A 83 7.03 -2.80 -3.71
N GLY A 84 6.17 -3.09 -2.72
CA GLY A 84 5.52 -2.07 -1.90
C GLY A 84 6.52 -1.20 -1.13
N GLN A 85 7.65 -1.77 -0.67
CA GLN A 85 8.71 -0.99 -0.04
C GLN A 85 9.36 0.03 -0.99
N ALA A 86 9.55 -0.34 -2.26
CA ALA A 86 10.02 0.60 -3.27
C ALA A 86 8.99 1.70 -3.55
N ALA A 87 7.69 1.35 -3.53
CA ALA A 87 6.62 2.34 -3.67
C ALA A 87 6.63 3.35 -2.51
N ASN A 88 6.68 2.89 -1.27
CA ASN A 88 6.74 3.75 -0.08
C ASN A 88 8.02 4.60 -0.06
N PHE A 89 9.17 4.00 -0.41
CA PHE A 89 10.43 4.74 -0.51
C PHE A 89 10.35 5.84 -1.57
N TYR A 90 9.90 5.54 -2.78
CA TYR A 90 9.82 6.52 -3.86
C TYR A 90 8.78 7.61 -3.57
N ALA A 91 7.63 7.24 -2.99
CA ALA A 91 6.60 8.23 -2.67
C ALA A 91 7.11 9.31 -1.71
N VAL A 92 7.88 8.91 -0.68
CA VAL A 92 8.47 9.84 0.28
C VAL A 92 9.70 10.55 -0.30
N PHE A 93 10.62 9.78 -0.92
CA PHE A 93 11.89 10.34 -1.44
C PHE A 93 11.69 11.29 -2.62
N ASN A 94 10.56 11.21 -3.31
CA ASN A 94 10.20 12.12 -4.40
C ASN A 94 9.95 13.56 -3.93
N VAL A 95 9.58 13.75 -2.67
CA VAL A 95 9.23 15.05 -2.07
C VAL A 95 10.14 15.48 -0.93
N ALA A 96 10.89 14.57 -0.32
CA ALA A 96 11.77 14.81 0.81
C ALA A 96 13.24 14.57 0.43
N ASN A 97 14.11 15.50 0.81
CA ASN A 97 15.55 15.45 0.58
C ASN A 97 16.32 15.33 1.90
N CYS A 98 17.66 15.23 1.84
CA CYS A 98 18.51 15.33 3.02
C CYS A 98 18.25 16.65 3.78
N GLY A 99 18.00 16.54 5.08
CA GLY A 99 17.63 17.66 5.95
C GLY A 99 16.12 17.88 6.09
N ASP A 100 15.29 17.13 5.37
CA ASP A 100 13.83 17.22 5.45
C ASP A 100 13.23 16.31 6.52
N HIS A 101 11.96 16.51 6.79
CA HIS A 101 11.20 15.81 7.83
C HIS A 101 9.87 15.29 7.30
N VAL A 102 9.40 14.16 7.84
CA VAL A 102 8.09 13.55 7.54
C VAL A 102 7.38 13.17 8.85
N VAL A 103 6.09 13.43 8.92
CA VAL A 103 5.22 12.91 9.98
C VAL A 103 4.65 11.57 9.53
N ALA A 104 4.71 10.54 10.35
CA ALA A 104 4.18 9.22 10.01
C ALA A 104 3.32 8.65 11.15
N SER A 105 2.29 7.87 10.82
CA SER A 105 1.61 7.06 11.82
C SER A 105 2.57 6.03 12.41
N SER A 106 2.48 5.79 13.71
CA SER A 106 3.34 4.82 14.41
C SER A 106 2.94 3.36 14.16
N THR A 107 1.68 3.13 13.78
CA THR A 107 1.14 1.79 13.53
C THR A 107 1.11 1.47 12.02
N ILE A 108 2.26 1.54 11.38
CA ILE A 108 2.45 1.15 9.97
C ILE A 108 3.16 -0.20 9.89
N TYR A 109 3.18 -0.80 8.70
CA TYR A 109 3.89 -2.06 8.45
C TYR A 109 5.33 -2.00 8.97
N GLY A 110 5.77 -3.04 9.69
CA GLY A 110 7.08 -3.06 10.36
C GLY A 110 8.26 -2.82 9.41
N GLY A 111 8.18 -3.28 8.16
CA GLY A 111 9.18 -2.99 7.13
C GLY A 111 9.24 -1.50 6.77
N THR A 112 8.10 -0.85 6.65
CA THR A 112 8.01 0.59 6.38
C THR A 112 8.47 1.42 7.58
N PHE A 113 8.10 0.99 8.81
CA PHE A 113 8.60 1.62 10.02
C PHE A 113 10.14 1.59 10.08
N ASN A 114 10.75 0.43 9.80
CA ASN A 114 12.21 0.30 9.75
C ASN A 114 12.83 1.11 8.59
N LEU A 115 12.18 1.13 7.42
CA LEU A 115 12.61 1.97 6.29
C LEU A 115 12.74 3.44 6.73
N PHE A 116 11.74 3.97 7.41
CA PHE A 116 11.67 5.37 7.83
C PHE A 116 12.60 5.66 9.02
N SER A 117 12.50 4.87 10.08
CA SER A 117 13.22 5.14 11.33
C SER A 117 14.73 4.86 11.26
N VAL A 118 15.17 3.98 10.35
CA VAL A 118 16.57 3.55 10.25
C VAL A 118 17.19 3.88 8.90
N THR A 119 16.59 3.40 7.80
CA THR A 119 17.23 3.45 6.49
C THR A 119 17.21 4.87 5.91
N MET A 120 16.07 5.52 5.88
CA MET A 120 15.95 6.89 5.34
C MET A 120 16.60 7.93 6.27
N LYS A 121 16.69 7.63 7.57
CA LYS A 121 17.48 8.46 8.49
C LYS A 121 18.96 8.52 8.10
N LYS A 122 19.54 7.44 7.55
CA LYS A 122 20.90 7.44 7.00
C LYS A 122 21.04 8.33 5.76
N MET A 123 19.92 8.62 5.09
CA MET A 123 19.85 9.56 3.95
C MET A 123 19.59 11.00 4.40
N GLY A 124 19.54 11.25 5.72
CA GLY A 124 19.33 12.57 6.31
C GLY A 124 17.86 13.00 6.34
N ILE A 125 16.91 12.10 6.19
CA ILE A 125 15.47 12.39 6.32
C ILE A 125 15.01 11.96 7.71
N ASP A 126 14.47 12.90 8.47
CA ASP A 126 13.96 12.65 9.83
C ASP A 126 12.45 12.34 9.82
N PHE A 127 12.02 11.55 10.80
CA PHE A 127 10.63 11.16 10.96
C PHE A 127 10.14 11.42 12.39
N THR A 128 8.92 11.94 12.52
CA THR A 128 8.16 11.95 13.78
C THR A 128 6.98 11.00 13.66
N PHE A 129 6.92 10.01 14.55
CA PHE A 129 5.83 9.04 14.58
C PHE A 129 4.76 9.50 15.58
N VAL A 130 3.50 9.45 15.17
CA VAL A 130 2.33 9.78 15.98
C VAL A 130 1.37 8.60 16.04
N ALA A 131 0.67 8.43 17.17
CA ALA A 131 -0.36 7.40 17.26
C ALA A 131 -1.49 7.67 16.25
N PRO A 132 -2.14 6.64 15.67
CA PRO A 132 -3.23 6.86 14.71
C PRO A 132 -4.43 7.55 15.33
N ASP A 133 -4.58 7.47 16.66
CA ASP A 133 -5.60 8.09 17.49
C ASP A 133 -5.07 9.26 18.35
N CYS A 134 -3.90 9.83 18.01
CA CYS A 134 -3.37 11.02 18.67
C CYS A 134 -4.37 12.17 18.61
N THR A 135 -4.29 13.12 19.54
CA THR A 135 -5.12 14.32 19.50
C THR A 135 -4.73 15.25 18.35
N GLU A 136 -5.58 16.23 18.04
CA GLU A 136 -5.25 17.23 17.01
C GLU A 136 -4.02 18.06 17.42
N GLU A 137 -3.88 18.35 18.72
CA GLU A 137 -2.74 19.09 19.27
C GLU A 137 -1.43 18.27 19.14
N GLU A 138 -1.47 16.97 19.44
CA GLU A 138 -0.33 16.06 19.27
C GLU A 138 0.06 15.94 17.81
N LEU A 139 -0.92 15.81 16.92
CA LEU A 139 -0.66 15.74 15.47
C LEU A 139 -0.05 17.06 14.96
N ALA A 140 -0.61 18.19 15.34
CA ALA A 140 -0.09 19.51 14.96
C ALA A 140 1.33 19.76 15.51
N ALA A 141 1.62 19.33 16.75
CA ALA A 141 2.94 19.46 17.37
C ALA A 141 4.02 18.59 16.70
N ALA A 142 3.64 17.58 15.92
CA ALA A 142 4.57 16.73 15.18
C ALA A 142 5.18 17.41 13.94
N PHE A 143 4.55 18.47 13.44
CA PHE A 143 5.04 19.18 12.24
C PHE A 143 6.22 20.10 12.60
N LYS A 144 7.20 20.15 11.69
CA LYS A 144 8.37 21.02 11.74
C LYS A 144 8.39 21.92 10.50
N PRO A 145 9.15 23.05 10.51
CA PRO A 145 9.24 23.92 9.34
C PRO A 145 9.68 23.19 8.05
N ASN A 146 10.52 22.15 8.18
CA ASN A 146 11.03 21.33 7.10
C ASN A 146 10.20 20.05 6.85
N THR A 147 8.99 19.93 7.37
CA THR A 147 8.09 18.81 7.06
C THR A 147 7.66 18.87 5.61
N LYS A 148 7.74 17.72 4.90
CA LYS A 148 7.44 17.58 3.47
C LYS A 148 6.26 16.67 3.15
N ALA A 149 5.89 15.78 4.05
CA ALA A 149 4.76 14.86 3.85
C ALA A 149 4.22 14.35 5.19
N VAL A 150 3.00 13.83 5.14
CA VAL A 150 2.43 12.96 6.16
C VAL A 150 2.23 11.58 5.55
N PHE A 151 2.55 10.51 6.30
CA PHE A 151 2.41 9.13 5.86
C PHE A 151 1.56 8.31 6.83
N GLY A 152 0.66 7.48 6.29
CA GLY A 152 -0.12 6.53 7.08
C GLY A 152 -0.57 5.33 6.27
N GLU A 153 -1.21 4.37 6.93
CA GLU A 153 -1.88 3.23 6.29
C GLU A 153 -3.38 3.29 6.57
N THR A 154 -4.20 2.98 5.56
CA THR A 154 -5.66 2.91 5.74
C THR A 154 -6.02 1.92 6.84
N ILE A 155 -5.44 0.72 6.80
CA ILE A 155 -5.52 -0.33 7.83
C ILE A 155 -4.10 -0.83 8.10
N ALA A 156 -3.63 -0.67 9.32
CA ALA A 156 -2.27 -1.01 9.71
C ALA A 156 -2.04 -2.54 9.82
N ASN A 157 -0.83 -2.99 9.49
CA ASN A 157 -0.40 -4.38 9.60
C ASN A 157 0.69 -4.53 10.69
N PRO A 158 0.53 -5.35 11.74
CA PRO A 158 -0.59 -6.26 12.04
C PRO A 158 -1.61 -5.68 13.04
N ALA A 159 -1.45 -4.42 13.47
CA ALA A 159 -2.23 -3.81 14.55
C ALA A 159 -3.70 -3.55 14.17
N LEU A 160 -4.04 -3.57 12.86
CA LEU A 160 -5.37 -3.35 12.30
C LEU A 160 -6.04 -2.05 12.76
N SER A 161 -5.25 -1.05 13.19
CA SER A 161 -5.77 0.29 13.42
C SER A 161 -6.24 0.90 12.09
N VAL A 162 -7.37 1.60 12.12
CA VAL A 162 -7.89 2.33 10.97
C VAL A 162 -7.61 3.81 11.15
N LEU A 163 -6.93 4.41 10.17
CA LEU A 163 -6.56 5.81 10.20
C LEU A 163 -7.78 6.71 9.93
N ASP A 164 -7.94 7.78 10.68
CA ASP A 164 -8.86 8.87 10.31
C ASP A 164 -8.23 9.71 9.20
N ILE A 165 -8.48 9.30 7.95
CA ILE A 165 -7.82 9.85 6.76
C ILE A 165 -8.07 11.35 6.61
N GLU A 166 -9.33 11.80 6.77
CA GLU A 166 -9.67 13.23 6.66
C GLU A 166 -8.94 14.08 7.69
N ARG A 167 -8.82 13.60 8.92
CA ARG A 167 -8.11 14.32 9.98
C ARG A 167 -6.63 14.50 9.65
N PHE A 168 -5.98 13.44 9.16
CA PHE A 168 -4.58 13.50 8.75
C PHE A 168 -4.39 14.33 7.48
N ALA A 169 -5.33 14.27 6.52
CA ALA A 169 -5.32 15.11 5.32
C ALA A 169 -5.45 16.59 5.66
N ASN A 170 -6.42 16.94 6.51
CA ASN A 170 -6.63 18.33 6.94
C ASN A 170 -5.39 18.89 7.66
N ALA A 171 -4.75 18.10 8.54
CA ALA A 171 -3.52 18.49 9.19
C ALA A 171 -2.36 18.67 8.20
N ALA A 172 -2.18 17.76 7.26
CA ALA A 172 -1.17 17.85 6.21
C ALA A 172 -1.36 19.11 5.35
N HIS A 173 -2.56 19.31 4.84
CA HIS A 173 -2.90 20.45 3.97
C HIS A 173 -2.80 21.80 4.70
N ALA A 174 -3.17 21.87 5.99
CA ALA A 174 -2.98 23.07 6.81
C ALA A 174 -1.50 23.49 6.92
N HIS A 175 -0.58 22.53 6.78
CA HIS A 175 0.85 22.76 6.75
C HIS A 175 1.43 22.80 5.33
N GLY A 176 0.60 22.76 4.28
CA GLY A 176 1.02 22.83 2.87
C GLY A 176 1.87 21.64 2.44
N VAL A 177 1.56 20.42 2.92
CA VAL A 177 2.25 19.18 2.56
C VAL A 177 1.24 18.09 2.18
N PRO A 178 1.61 17.14 1.29
CA PRO A 178 0.72 16.07 0.87
C PRO A 178 0.56 15.00 1.96
N LEU A 179 -0.61 14.33 1.93
CA LEU A 179 -0.86 13.09 2.64
C LEU A 179 -0.60 11.88 1.71
N ILE A 180 0.28 10.99 2.13
CA ILE A 180 0.61 9.72 1.47
C ILE A 180 -0.04 8.58 2.26
N ILE A 181 -0.88 7.76 1.62
CA ILE A 181 -1.57 6.63 2.25
C ILE A 181 -1.19 5.31 1.58
N ASP A 182 -0.64 4.39 2.36
CA ASP A 182 -0.57 2.98 1.94
C ASP A 182 -1.94 2.33 2.10
N ASN A 183 -2.56 1.98 0.97
CA ASN A 183 -3.92 1.42 0.90
C ASN A 183 -3.93 -0.10 0.65
N THR A 184 -2.84 -0.77 0.97
CA THR A 184 -2.62 -2.19 0.67
C THR A 184 -3.72 -3.10 1.23
N PHE A 185 -4.12 -2.93 2.50
CA PHE A 185 -5.09 -3.83 3.15
C PHE A 185 -6.54 -3.53 2.80
N ALA A 186 -6.90 -2.26 2.65
CA ALA A 186 -8.25 -1.90 2.26
C ALA A 186 -8.51 -2.19 0.79
N THR A 187 -7.54 -1.97 -0.07
CA THR A 187 -7.66 -1.94 -1.54
C THR A 187 -8.67 -0.88 -2.01
N PRO A 188 -8.68 -0.49 -3.28
CA PRO A 188 -9.69 0.45 -3.77
C PRO A 188 -11.14 -0.10 -3.74
N ILE A 189 -11.32 -1.38 -3.42
CA ILE A 189 -12.66 -1.98 -3.27
C ILE A 189 -13.33 -1.54 -1.96
N ASN A 190 -12.58 -1.50 -0.86
CA ASN A 190 -13.10 -1.13 0.45
C ASN A 190 -12.93 0.36 0.76
N CYS A 191 -11.82 0.97 0.29
CA CYS A 191 -11.53 2.38 0.52
C CYS A 191 -10.74 2.97 -0.66
N ARG A 192 -11.09 4.17 -1.05
CA ARG A 192 -10.30 5.01 -1.96
C ARG A 192 -9.86 6.25 -1.19
N PRO A 193 -8.63 6.26 -0.63
CA PRO A 193 -8.16 7.35 0.23
C PRO A 193 -8.20 8.74 -0.43
N ILE A 194 -8.10 8.79 -1.76
CA ILE A 194 -8.18 10.03 -2.54
C ILE A 194 -9.53 10.75 -2.31
N GLU A 195 -10.63 10.00 -2.14
CA GLU A 195 -11.95 10.58 -1.84
C GLU A 195 -12.03 11.21 -0.45
N TRP A 196 -11.06 10.92 0.41
CA TRP A 196 -10.95 11.40 1.79
C TRP A 196 -9.78 12.38 1.99
N GLY A 197 -9.17 12.87 0.91
CA GLY A 197 -8.13 13.89 0.94
C GLY A 197 -6.70 13.39 0.87
N ALA A 198 -6.45 12.09 0.64
CA ALA A 198 -5.10 11.62 0.33
C ALA A 198 -4.66 12.14 -1.04
N ASP A 199 -3.39 12.56 -1.11
CA ASP A 199 -2.81 13.10 -2.35
C ASP A 199 -2.07 12.02 -3.12
N ILE A 200 -1.36 11.16 -2.42
CA ILE A 200 -0.60 10.04 -2.99
C ILE A 200 -1.06 8.75 -2.31
N VAL A 201 -1.30 7.71 -3.11
CA VAL A 201 -1.64 6.38 -2.60
C VAL A 201 -0.56 5.40 -3.01
N THR A 202 -0.11 4.57 -2.07
CA THR A 202 0.83 3.48 -2.35
C THR A 202 0.18 2.12 -2.09
N HIS A 203 0.72 1.10 -2.74
CA HIS A 203 0.31 -0.29 -2.56
C HIS A 203 1.49 -1.24 -2.59
N SER A 204 1.48 -2.24 -1.72
CA SER A 204 2.13 -3.50 -2.00
C SER A 204 1.21 -4.33 -2.87
N THR A 205 1.44 -4.36 -4.17
CA THR A 205 0.62 -5.16 -5.10
C THR A 205 0.83 -6.66 -4.93
N THR A 206 1.88 -7.06 -4.19
CA THR A 206 2.20 -8.43 -3.77
C THR A 206 1.04 -9.13 -3.06
N THR A 207 0.18 -8.37 -2.39
CA THR A 207 -0.86 -8.85 -1.47
C THR A 207 -2.20 -9.01 -2.17
N TYR A 208 -3.27 -8.35 -1.72
CA TYR A 208 -4.62 -8.52 -2.28
C TYR A 208 -4.74 -8.25 -3.77
N MET A 209 -3.96 -7.32 -4.34
CA MET A 209 -4.07 -6.99 -5.76
C MET A 209 -3.62 -8.16 -6.65
N ASP A 210 -2.50 -8.80 -6.33
CA ASP A 210 -2.09 -10.07 -6.95
C ASP A 210 -2.99 -11.21 -6.46
N GLY A 211 -3.13 -11.36 -5.15
CA GLY A 211 -4.04 -12.27 -4.45
C GLY A 211 -3.70 -13.76 -4.55
N HIS A 212 -2.56 -14.11 -5.16
CA HIS A 212 -2.17 -15.50 -5.44
C HIS A 212 -0.76 -15.84 -4.95
N GLY A 213 -0.04 -14.85 -4.36
CA GLY A 213 1.36 -15.02 -3.96
C GLY A 213 2.30 -15.28 -5.14
N ALA A 214 1.94 -14.80 -6.34
CA ALA A 214 2.63 -15.11 -7.58
C ALA A 214 3.63 -14.03 -7.99
N ALA A 215 3.36 -12.75 -7.70
CA ALA A 215 4.16 -11.63 -8.15
C ALA A 215 4.43 -10.62 -7.03
N VAL A 216 5.69 -10.39 -6.71
CA VAL A 216 6.10 -9.27 -5.86
C VAL A 216 6.02 -7.96 -6.66
N GLY A 217 5.43 -6.92 -6.08
CA GLY A 217 5.31 -5.64 -6.74
C GLY A 217 4.78 -4.54 -5.83
N GLY A 218 4.78 -3.32 -6.34
CA GLY A 218 4.20 -2.14 -5.72
C GLY A 218 3.62 -1.19 -6.76
N CYS A 219 2.89 -0.22 -6.28
CA CYS A 219 2.32 0.84 -7.12
C CYS A 219 2.27 2.16 -6.35
N ILE A 220 2.46 3.26 -7.06
CA ILE A 220 2.22 4.62 -6.58
C ILE A 220 1.15 5.23 -7.46
N VAL A 221 0.15 5.86 -6.86
CA VAL A 221 -0.93 6.57 -7.54
C VAL A 221 -0.93 8.02 -7.09
N ASP A 222 -0.94 8.95 -8.02
CA ASP A 222 -1.11 10.38 -7.78
C ASP A 222 -2.59 10.76 -7.97
N SER A 223 -3.18 11.42 -6.98
CA SER A 223 -4.53 11.95 -7.08
C SER A 223 -4.66 13.07 -8.12
N GLY A 224 -3.57 13.83 -8.32
CA GLY A 224 -3.57 15.06 -9.07
C GLY A 224 -4.21 16.25 -8.34
N ASN A 225 -4.48 16.13 -7.04
CA ASN A 225 -5.19 17.15 -6.27
C ASN A 225 -4.26 18.12 -5.53
N PHE A 226 -2.99 17.72 -5.27
CA PHE A 226 -2.07 18.56 -4.54
C PHE A 226 -1.45 19.65 -5.44
N ASP A 227 -1.63 20.91 -5.06
CA ASP A 227 -1.09 22.06 -5.81
C ASP A 227 0.39 22.30 -5.45
N TRP A 228 1.29 21.68 -6.20
CA TRP A 228 2.74 21.80 -6.00
C TRP A 228 3.23 23.24 -6.14
N LEU A 229 2.68 24.00 -7.09
CA LEU A 229 3.10 25.40 -7.37
C LEU A 229 2.65 26.36 -6.26
N ALA A 230 1.50 26.10 -5.62
CA ALA A 230 1.07 26.89 -4.46
C ALA A 230 2.01 26.72 -3.25
N HIS A 231 2.79 25.63 -3.22
CA HIS A 231 3.75 25.31 -2.16
C HIS A 231 5.18 25.13 -2.69
N ALA A 232 5.54 25.90 -3.74
CA ALA A 232 6.81 25.74 -4.47
C ALA A 232 8.05 25.88 -3.59
N ASP A 233 8.01 26.70 -2.55
CA ASP A 233 9.07 26.88 -1.56
C ASP A 233 9.39 25.59 -0.79
N LYS A 234 8.39 24.72 -0.60
CA LYS A 234 8.56 23.42 0.08
C LYS A 234 9.05 22.32 -0.86
N PHE A 235 8.74 22.40 -2.15
CA PHE A 235 8.97 21.33 -3.12
C PHE A 235 9.86 21.80 -4.29
N PRO A 236 11.10 22.29 -4.03
CA PRO A 236 11.98 22.75 -5.09
C PRO A 236 12.26 21.67 -6.14
N GLY A 237 12.36 20.38 -5.76
CA GLY A 237 12.57 19.28 -6.71
C GLY A 237 11.45 19.08 -7.74
N LEU A 238 10.26 19.66 -7.54
CA LEU A 238 9.15 19.64 -8.49
C LEU A 238 8.94 21.03 -9.15
N CYS A 239 9.33 22.10 -8.46
CA CYS A 239 8.94 23.48 -8.79
C CYS A 239 10.10 24.38 -9.20
N THR A 240 11.33 23.85 -9.29
CA THR A 240 12.50 24.57 -9.82
C THR A 240 13.12 23.79 -10.97
N PRO A 241 13.95 24.46 -11.82
CA PRO A 241 14.65 23.81 -12.92
C PRO A 241 15.46 22.59 -12.48
N ASP A 242 15.27 21.46 -13.16
CA ASP A 242 15.95 20.20 -12.89
C ASP A 242 17.23 20.05 -13.72
N ASP A 243 18.36 19.86 -13.07
CA ASP A 243 19.67 19.72 -13.72
C ASP A 243 19.78 18.45 -14.58
N SER A 244 18.96 17.41 -14.28
CA SER A 244 18.96 16.15 -15.03
C SER A 244 18.29 16.26 -16.41
N TYR A 245 17.45 17.28 -16.62
CA TYR A 245 16.63 17.42 -17.83
C TYR A 245 16.64 18.85 -18.38
N HIS A 246 17.82 19.42 -18.56
CA HIS A 246 18.02 20.74 -19.21
C HIS A 246 17.20 21.87 -18.58
N GLY A 247 16.97 21.80 -17.27
CA GLY A 247 16.28 22.85 -16.53
C GLY A 247 14.76 22.83 -16.65
N ILE A 248 14.12 21.70 -16.97
CA ILE A 248 12.67 21.61 -16.89
C ILE A 248 12.18 21.78 -15.45
N THR A 249 11.01 22.36 -15.29
CA THR A 249 10.26 22.40 -14.03
C THR A 249 9.09 21.45 -14.15
N TYR A 250 9.08 20.36 -13.39
CA TYR A 250 8.07 19.28 -13.53
C TYR A 250 6.65 19.80 -13.33
N ALA A 251 6.42 20.61 -12.28
CA ALA A 251 5.07 21.11 -11.96
C ALA A 251 4.53 22.05 -13.04
N GLU A 252 5.39 22.87 -13.68
CA GLU A 252 5.00 23.74 -14.77
C GLU A 252 4.76 22.97 -16.08
N LYS A 253 5.68 22.03 -16.42
CA LYS A 253 5.65 21.32 -17.70
C LYS A 253 4.54 20.25 -17.74
N PHE A 254 4.34 19.50 -16.68
CA PHE A 254 3.43 18.35 -16.63
C PHE A 254 2.16 18.61 -15.82
N GLY A 255 2.06 19.78 -15.20
CA GLY A 255 0.91 20.20 -14.42
C GLY A 255 0.76 19.43 -13.09
N GLN A 256 -0.24 19.79 -12.33
CA GLN A 256 -0.51 19.27 -11.00
C GLN A 256 -0.68 17.75 -10.99
N GLY A 257 -1.40 17.19 -11.96
CA GLY A 257 -1.72 15.76 -12.02
C GLY A 257 -0.67 14.88 -12.71
N GLY A 258 0.42 15.46 -13.26
CA GLY A 258 1.46 14.70 -13.96
C GLY A 258 2.86 14.83 -13.36
N ALA A 259 3.12 15.89 -12.62
CA ALA A 259 4.46 16.25 -12.14
C ALA A 259 5.07 15.17 -11.23
N PHE A 260 4.31 14.68 -10.27
CA PHE A 260 4.80 13.75 -9.25
C PHE A 260 5.26 12.42 -9.85
N ILE A 261 4.39 11.77 -10.64
CA ILE A 261 4.71 10.47 -11.27
C ILE A 261 5.78 10.63 -12.35
N THR A 262 5.76 11.73 -13.13
CA THR A 262 6.81 11.99 -14.14
C THR A 262 8.18 12.12 -13.48
N LYS A 263 8.31 12.90 -12.39
CA LYS A 263 9.56 13.01 -11.65
C LYS A 263 9.99 11.68 -11.05
N ALA A 264 9.08 10.95 -10.39
CA ALA A 264 9.39 9.65 -9.82
C ALA A 264 9.90 8.66 -10.89
N THR A 265 9.34 8.68 -12.09
CA THR A 265 9.77 7.84 -13.22
C THR A 265 11.10 8.33 -13.81
N ALA A 266 11.19 9.63 -14.12
CA ALA A 266 12.32 10.21 -14.83
C ALA A 266 13.61 10.29 -13.98
N GLN A 267 13.48 10.41 -12.66
CA GLN A 267 14.62 10.43 -11.73
C GLN A 267 14.73 9.13 -10.93
N LEU A 268 13.77 8.81 -10.07
CA LEU A 268 13.93 7.73 -9.10
C LEU A 268 13.95 6.37 -9.79
N MET A 269 13.01 6.08 -10.67
CA MET A 269 13.01 4.82 -11.42
C MET A 269 14.23 4.71 -12.33
N ARG A 270 14.59 5.79 -13.03
CA ARG A 270 15.77 5.83 -13.89
C ARG A 270 17.06 5.48 -13.11
N ASP A 271 17.24 6.08 -11.93
CA ASP A 271 18.50 6.04 -11.19
C ASP A 271 18.59 4.84 -10.23
N PHE A 272 17.50 4.50 -9.53
CA PHE A 272 17.46 3.38 -8.57
C PHE A 272 16.98 2.07 -9.18
N GLY A 273 16.18 2.11 -10.24
CA GLY A 273 15.86 0.95 -11.06
C GLY A 273 14.93 -0.09 -10.41
N SER A 274 14.07 0.30 -9.45
CA SER A 274 13.09 -0.61 -8.84
C SER A 274 11.92 -0.93 -9.76
N THR A 275 12.21 -1.35 -10.99
CA THR A 275 11.23 -1.61 -12.03
C THR A 275 10.49 -2.94 -11.82
N GLN A 276 9.22 -2.98 -12.20
CA GLN A 276 8.41 -4.19 -12.28
C GLN A 276 8.67 -4.93 -13.59
N SER A 277 8.74 -6.27 -13.55
CA SER A 277 8.82 -7.05 -14.78
C SER A 277 7.49 -7.05 -15.53
N PRO A 278 7.48 -7.02 -16.88
CA PRO A 278 6.24 -7.11 -17.66
C PRO A 278 5.44 -8.40 -17.40
N GLN A 279 6.10 -9.51 -17.10
CA GLN A 279 5.44 -10.77 -16.74
C GLN A 279 4.75 -10.66 -15.38
N SER A 280 5.41 -10.05 -14.37
CA SER A 280 4.79 -9.81 -13.07
C SER A 280 3.62 -8.83 -13.17
N ALA A 281 3.74 -7.79 -14.02
CA ALA A 281 2.64 -6.87 -14.29
C ALA A 281 1.45 -7.58 -14.95
N PHE A 282 1.69 -8.50 -15.87
CA PHE A 282 0.64 -9.32 -16.48
C PHE A 282 -0.07 -10.20 -15.44
N LEU A 283 0.66 -10.87 -14.54
CA LEU A 283 0.07 -11.66 -13.45
C LEU A 283 -0.76 -10.77 -12.52
N LEU A 284 -0.24 -9.60 -12.17
CA LEU A 284 -0.98 -8.60 -11.39
C LEU A 284 -2.27 -8.18 -12.08
N ASN A 285 -2.27 -7.99 -13.41
CA ASN A 285 -3.51 -7.69 -14.14
C ASN A 285 -4.57 -8.77 -13.97
N LEU A 286 -4.19 -10.05 -14.03
CA LEU A 286 -5.12 -11.17 -13.78
C LEU A 286 -5.69 -11.12 -12.35
N GLY A 287 -4.87 -10.80 -11.37
CA GLY A 287 -5.30 -10.60 -9.99
C GLY A 287 -6.31 -9.45 -9.88
N LEU A 288 -6.03 -8.31 -10.50
CA LEU A 288 -6.90 -7.13 -10.49
C LEU A 288 -8.28 -7.40 -11.12
N GLU A 289 -8.35 -8.22 -12.17
CA GLU A 289 -9.61 -8.56 -12.84
C GLU A 289 -10.63 -9.24 -11.90
N SER A 290 -10.15 -9.97 -10.89
CA SER A 290 -11.00 -10.65 -9.90
C SER A 290 -11.04 -9.95 -8.52
N LEU A 291 -10.38 -8.82 -8.36
CA LEU A 291 -10.23 -8.15 -7.07
C LEU A 291 -11.60 -7.85 -6.41
N HIS A 292 -12.55 -7.34 -7.18
CA HIS A 292 -13.89 -6.96 -6.73
C HIS A 292 -14.77 -8.13 -6.23
N VAL A 293 -14.43 -9.36 -6.59
CA VAL A 293 -15.12 -10.58 -6.10
C VAL A 293 -14.33 -11.27 -4.98
N ARG A 294 -13.00 -11.10 -4.94
CA ARG A 294 -12.15 -11.70 -3.90
C ARG A 294 -12.22 -10.92 -2.58
N ILE A 295 -12.15 -9.59 -2.63
CA ILE A 295 -12.13 -8.77 -1.41
C ILE A 295 -13.36 -8.96 -0.54
N PRO A 296 -14.61 -8.95 -1.05
CA PRO A 296 -15.79 -9.26 -0.24
C PRO A 296 -15.68 -10.63 0.46
N ARG A 297 -15.21 -11.67 -0.24
CA ARG A 297 -15.03 -13.01 0.35
C ARG A 297 -13.98 -13.00 1.46
N HIS A 298 -12.86 -12.33 1.29
CA HIS A 298 -11.85 -12.17 2.35
C HIS A 298 -12.46 -11.49 3.58
N CYS A 299 -13.24 -10.42 3.39
CA CYS A 299 -13.90 -9.71 4.49
C CYS A 299 -14.96 -10.56 5.20
N GLU A 300 -15.78 -11.32 4.45
CA GLU A 300 -16.75 -12.26 5.00
C GLU A 300 -16.07 -13.32 5.88
N ASN A 301 -15.00 -13.94 5.38
CA ASN A 301 -14.25 -14.94 6.11
C ASN A 301 -13.57 -14.34 7.35
N GLY A 302 -12.93 -13.17 7.22
CA GLY A 302 -12.32 -12.47 8.34
C GLY A 302 -13.32 -12.15 9.46
N LEU A 303 -14.50 -11.63 9.09
CA LEU A 303 -15.56 -11.35 10.07
C LEU A 303 -16.12 -12.60 10.74
N ALA A 304 -16.31 -13.69 9.98
CA ALA A 304 -16.80 -14.96 10.53
C ALA A 304 -15.82 -15.55 11.55
N VAL A 305 -14.53 -15.58 11.19
CA VAL A 305 -13.44 -16.02 12.07
C VAL A 305 -13.31 -15.12 13.30
N ALA A 306 -13.35 -13.79 13.13
CA ALA A 306 -13.27 -12.85 14.23
C ALA A 306 -14.41 -13.03 15.26
N LYS A 307 -15.65 -13.24 14.77
CA LYS A 307 -16.81 -13.55 15.62
C LYS A 307 -16.66 -14.87 16.40
N TYR A 308 -16.13 -15.90 15.74
CA TYR A 308 -15.86 -17.20 16.39
C TYR A 308 -14.82 -17.02 17.51
N LEU A 309 -13.68 -16.41 17.19
CA LEU A 309 -12.58 -16.20 18.13
C LEU A 309 -13.00 -15.34 19.33
N LYS A 310 -13.81 -14.30 19.13
CA LYS A 310 -14.29 -13.41 20.20
C LYS A 310 -15.04 -14.17 21.31
N ASN A 311 -15.70 -15.25 20.96
CA ASN A 311 -16.52 -16.05 21.88
C ASN A 311 -15.79 -17.29 22.44
N HIS A 312 -14.50 -17.49 22.10
CA HIS A 312 -13.76 -18.68 22.50
C HIS A 312 -12.97 -18.45 23.80
N ASP A 313 -13.07 -19.39 24.75
CA ASP A 313 -12.50 -19.29 26.11
C ASP A 313 -10.96 -19.24 26.16
N LEU A 314 -10.26 -19.77 25.15
CA LEU A 314 -8.79 -19.72 25.04
C LEU A 314 -8.26 -18.45 24.35
N ILE A 315 -9.13 -17.54 23.92
CA ILE A 315 -8.75 -16.28 23.27
C ILE A 315 -8.81 -15.14 24.30
N SER A 316 -7.75 -14.35 24.36
CA SER A 316 -7.63 -13.22 25.29
C SER A 316 -8.23 -11.94 24.74
N TYR A 317 -8.05 -11.68 23.44
CA TYR A 317 -8.61 -10.54 22.71
C TYR A 317 -8.67 -10.87 21.20
N VAL A 318 -9.51 -10.14 20.49
CA VAL A 318 -9.59 -10.13 19.03
C VAL A 318 -9.54 -8.68 18.55
N ILE A 319 -8.71 -8.39 17.56
CA ILE A 319 -8.63 -7.11 16.86
C ILE A 319 -9.11 -7.34 15.43
N TYR A 320 -10.22 -6.72 15.09
CA TYR A 320 -10.81 -6.74 13.75
C TYR A 320 -11.74 -5.53 13.59
N PRO A 321 -11.40 -4.53 12.77
CA PRO A 321 -12.15 -3.26 12.69
C PRO A 321 -13.61 -3.41 12.25
N GLY A 322 -13.96 -4.51 11.56
CA GLY A 322 -15.34 -4.84 11.18
C GLY A 322 -16.15 -5.49 12.30
N LEU A 323 -15.59 -5.72 13.48
CA LEU A 323 -16.26 -6.37 14.61
C LEU A 323 -16.81 -5.34 15.59
N GLU A 324 -18.11 -5.39 15.88
CA GLU A 324 -18.74 -4.48 16.85
C GLU A 324 -18.04 -4.56 18.21
N GLY A 325 -17.67 -3.37 18.75
CA GLY A 325 -16.91 -3.21 19.97
C GLY A 325 -15.38 -3.19 19.78
N ASP A 326 -14.87 -3.33 18.55
CA ASP A 326 -13.47 -3.01 18.26
C ASP A 326 -13.22 -1.50 18.42
N LYS A 327 -12.01 -1.16 18.85
CA LYS A 327 -11.60 0.25 19.08
C LYS A 327 -11.80 1.13 17.83
N TYR A 328 -11.61 0.57 16.64
CA TYR A 328 -11.68 1.30 15.37
C TYR A 328 -12.97 1.03 14.59
N TYR A 329 -13.97 0.39 15.21
CA TYR A 329 -15.21 0.02 14.54
C TYR A 329 -15.95 1.21 13.91
N GLU A 330 -16.08 2.31 14.62
CA GLU A 330 -16.78 3.51 14.09
C GLU A 330 -15.96 4.19 12.97
N THR A 331 -14.64 4.24 13.11
CA THR A 331 -13.76 4.73 12.05
C THR A 331 -13.84 3.83 10.81
N ALA A 332 -13.86 2.51 11.01
CA ALA A 332 -14.02 1.56 9.93
C ALA A 332 -15.37 1.71 9.20
N LYS A 333 -16.45 1.92 9.91
CA LYS A 333 -17.77 2.18 9.28
C LYS A 333 -17.76 3.40 8.37
N LYS A 334 -16.98 4.44 8.73
CA LYS A 334 -16.84 5.65 7.93
C LYS A 334 -16.06 5.39 6.65
N TYR A 335 -14.86 4.80 6.76
CA TYR A 335 -13.90 4.68 5.65
C TYR A 335 -14.02 3.39 4.85
N LEU A 336 -14.59 2.33 5.46
CA LEU A 336 -14.60 0.95 4.94
C LEU A 336 -16.03 0.40 4.88
N PRO A 337 -16.97 1.07 4.20
CA PRO A 337 -18.40 0.67 4.22
C PRO A 337 -18.64 -0.71 3.58
N ASN A 338 -17.74 -1.19 2.73
CA ASN A 338 -17.85 -2.46 2.01
C ASN A 338 -17.19 -3.64 2.74
N GLY A 339 -16.61 -3.41 3.92
CA GLY A 339 -15.85 -4.38 4.69
C GLY A 339 -14.43 -3.92 4.97
N SER A 340 -13.76 -4.48 5.99
CA SER A 340 -12.42 -4.02 6.38
C SER A 340 -11.32 -4.76 5.61
N CYS A 341 -11.06 -6.02 5.95
CA CYS A 341 -10.05 -6.88 5.29
C CYS A 341 -10.26 -8.35 5.68
N GLY A 342 -9.44 -9.25 5.15
CA GLY A 342 -9.41 -10.66 5.54
C GLY A 342 -8.48 -10.97 6.72
N VAL A 343 -7.78 -9.98 7.26
CA VAL A 343 -6.81 -10.19 8.34
C VAL A 343 -7.48 -10.03 9.70
N VAL A 344 -7.24 -10.97 10.60
CA VAL A 344 -7.68 -10.97 12.00
C VAL A 344 -6.45 -11.12 12.88
N SER A 345 -6.27 -10.24 13.86
CA SER A 345 -5.24 -10.34 14.89
C SER A 345 -5.87 -10.69 16.23
N PHE A 346 -5.30 -11.65 16.95
CA PHE A 346 -5.87 -12.12 18.22
C PHE A 346 -4.78 -12.66 19.15
N GLY A 347 -5.07 -12.65 20.45
CA GLY A 347 -4.18 -13.23 21.48
C GLY A 347 -4.66 -14.61 21.92
N VAL A 348 -3.71 -15.55 22.06
CA VAL A 348 -3.97 -16.89 22.60
C VAL A 348 -3.59 -16.91 24.09
N LYS A 349 -4.52 -17.32 24.97
CA LYS A 349 -4.24 -17.45 26.41
C LYS A 349 -3.12 -18.46 26.63
N GLY A 350 -2.15 -18.10 27.48
CA GLY A 350 -0.93 -18.88 27.70
C GLY A 350 0.31 -18.23 27.03
N GLY A 351 0.12 -17.09 26.36
CA GLY A 351 1.20 -16.26 25.85
C GLY A 351 1.88 -16.84 24.61
N ARG A 352 3.14 -16.42 24.38
CA ARG A 352 3.95 -16.78 23.20
C ARG A 352 3.93 -18.28 22.87
N LYS A 353 4.15 -19.14 23.89
CA LYS A 353 4.23 -20.58 23.67
C LYS A 353 2.90 -21.20 23.23
N ALA A 354 1.79 -20.70 23.77
CA ALA A 354 0.46 -21.16 23.38
C ALA A 354 0.12 -20.71 21.94
N ALA A 355 0.50 -19.48 21.56
CA ALA A 355 0.34 -18.97 20.20
C ALA A 355 1.14 -19.81 19.19
N GLU A 356 2.41 -20.13 19.49
CA GLU A 356 3.24 -20.98 18.64
C GLU A 356 2.69 -22.40 18.52
N ALA A 357 2.23 -23.01 19.65
CA ALA A 357 1.62 -24.32 19.65
C ALA A 357 0.32 -24.35 18.85
N PHE A 358 -0.56 -23.37 19.05
CA PHE A 358 -1.79 -23.22 18.27
C PHE A 358 -1.51 -23.24 16.75
N MET A 359 -0.59 -22.38 16.29
CA MET A 359 -0.23 -22.35 14.87
C MET A 359 0.31 -23.68 14.35
N GLY A 360 1.09 -24.39 15.18
CA GLY A 360 1.62 -25.70 14.83
C GLY A 360 0.55 -26.80 14.66
N HIS A 361 -0.64 -26.60 15.19
CA HIS A 361 -1.77 -27.55 15.05
C HIS A 361 -2.75 -27.20 13.92
N LEU A 362 -2.59 -26.02 13.26
CA LEU A 362 -3.39 -25.70 12.07
C LEU A 362 -3.05 -26.64 10.91
N LYS A 363 -4.07 -27.06 10.16
CA LYS A 363 -3.95 -27.99 9.04
C LYS A 363 -4.16 -27.34 7.69
N THR A 364 -5.03 -26.34 7.64
CA THR A 364 -5.39 -25.60 6.43
C THR A 364 -4.54 -24.33 6.32
N ALA A 365 -4.42 -23.56 7.41
CA ALA A 365 -3.64 -22.34 7.42
C ALA A 365 -2.13 -22.62 7.44
N ALA A 366 -1.39 -22.08 6.47
CA ALA A 366 0.06 -22.20 6.42
C ALA A 366 0.75 -21.16 7.33
N ILE A 367 1.87 -21.57 7.97
CA ILE A 367 2.75 -20.62 8.69
C ILE A 367 3.67 -19.97 7.67
N GLU A 368 3.45 -18.68 7.39
CA GLU A 368 4.27 -17.95 6.42
C GLU A 368 4.25 -16.43 6.66
N THR A 369 5.21 -15.73 6.09
CA THR A 369 5.27 -14.26 6.21
C THR A 369 4.28 -13.54 5.31
N HIS A 370 3.76 -14.19 4.28
CA HIS A 370 2.80 -13.62 3.34
C HIS A 370 1.47 -13.26 4.03
N VAL A 371 0.66 -12.49 3.35
CA VAL A 371 -0.66 -12.01 3.81
C VAL A 371 -1.52 -11.70 2.59
N ALA A 372 -2.84 -11.82 2.74
CA ALA A 372 -3.77 -11.45 1.69
C ALA A 372 -3.69 -12.33 0.42
N ASP A 373 -3.42 -13.61 0.62
CA ASP A 373 -3.43 -14.65 -0.42
C ASP A 373 -4.82 -15.30 -0.50
N ALA A 374 -5.12 -15.91 -1.63
CA ALA A 374 -6.31 -16.75 -1.80
C ALA A 374 -6.37 -17.91 -0.79
N ARG A 375 -5.23 -18.33 -0.28
CA ARG A 375 -5.08 -19.37 0.76
C ARG A 375 -4.87 -18.74 2.12
N THR A 376 -5.48 -19.33 3.15
CA THR A 376 -5.33 -18.86 4.53
C THR A 376 -3.91 -19.11 5.04
N CYS A 377 -3.33 -18.10 5.66
CA CYS A 377 -2.02 -18.18 6.30
C CYS A 377 -1.99 -17.49 7.65
N CYS A 378 -1.01 -17.83 8.47
CA CYS A 378 -0.84 -17.27 9.80
C CYS A 378 0.63 -16.90 10.09
N LEU A 379 0.79 -15.95 10.98
CA LEU A 379 2.08 -15.47 11.45
C LEU A 379 2.01 -15.15 12.94
N HIS A 380 3.06 -15.49 13.68
CA HIS A 380 3.30 -15.02 15.04
C HIS A 380 4.36 -13.91 14.98
N PRO A 381 3.99 -12.61 15.06
CA PRO A 381 4.93 -11.51 14.86
C PRO A 381 6.10 -11.55 15.81
N ALA A 382 5.85 -11.81 17.09
CA ALA A 382 6.88 -11.81 18.14
C ALA A 382 7.96 -12.87 17.96
N SER A 383 7.70 -13.99 17.27
CA SER A 383 8.74 -15.01 16.98
C SER A 383 9.29 -14.92 15.54
N SER A 384 8.82 -13.99 14.74
CA SER A 384 9.19 -13.85 13.32
C SER A 384 9.57 -12.41 12.95
N THR A 385 8.65 -11.63 12.44
CA THR A 385 8.90 -10.28 11.88
C THR A 385 9.35 -9.25 12.91
N HIS A 386 9.02 -9.43 14.18
CA HIS A 386 9.39 -8.54 15.30
C HIS A 386 10.30 -9.24 16.33
N ARG A 387 10.97 -10.34 15.93
CA ARG A 387 11.77 -11.19 16.81
C ARG A 387 12.89 -10.46 17.57
N GLN A 388 13.37 -9.34 17.05
CA GLN A 388 14.44 -8.56 17.67
C GLN A 388 13.95 -7.62 18.78
N MET A 389 12.63 -7.43 18.92
CA MET A 389 12.02 -6.56 19.92
C MET A 389 11.80 -7.28 21.23
N THR A 390 12.00 -6.59 22.33
CA THR A 390 11.59 -7.01 23.66
C THR A 390 10.07 -7.00 23.79
N ASP A 391 9.50 -7.72 24.78
CA ASP A 391 8.06 -7.75 25.00
C ASP A 391 7.49 -6.35 25.30
N ALA A 392 8.27 -5.45 25.94
CA ALA A 392 7.88 -4.06 26.18
C ALA A 392 7.83 -3.24 24.88
N GLU A 393 8.79 -3.42 23.99
CA GLU A 393 8.80 -2.77 22.66
C GLU A 393 7.70 -3.31 21.77
N LEU A 394 7.41 -4.62 21.81
CA LEU A 394 6.28 -5.24 21.11
C LEU A 394 4.95 -4.63 21.56
N ALA A 395 4.74 -4.52 22.87
CA ALA A 395 3.52 -3.92 23.43
C ALA A 395 3.37 -2.44 23.01
N ALA A 396 4.45 -1.67 23.01
CA ALA A 396 4.47 -0.27 22.57
C ALA A 396 4.17 -0.13 21.07
N ALA A 397 4.54 -1.13 20.26
CA ALA A 397 4.23 -1.20 18.82
C ALA A 397 2.81 -1.72 18.52
N GLY A 398 2.00 -2.04 19.54
CA GLY A 398 0.67 -2.62 19.38
C GLY A 398 0.68 -4.09 18.92
N VAL A 399 1.77 -4.80 19.18
CA VAL A 399 2.00 -6.19 18.77
C VAL A 399 2.34 -7.05 20.00
N PRO A 400 1.38 -7.35 20.90
CA PRO A 400 1.64 -8.17 22.08
C PRO A 400 2.30 -9.51 21.76
N ALA A 401 3.06 -10.04 22.71
CA ALA A 401 3.86 -11.26 22.52
C ALA A 401 3.02 -12.55 22.30
N ASP A 402 1.71 -12.52 22.58
CA ASP A 402 0.75 -13.60 22.36
C ASP A 402 -0.06 -13.44 21.08
N MET A 403 0.23 -12.38 20.27
CA MET A 403 -0.52 -12.08 19.06
C MET A 403 -0.28 -13.11 17.95
N VAL A 404 -1.34 -13.64 17.40
CA VAL A 404 -1.37 -14.32 16.10
C VAL A 404 -2.04 -13.42 15.09
N ARG A 405 -1.43 -13.23 13.93
CA ARG A 405 -2.04 -12.62 12.75
C ARG A 405 -2.49 -13.72 11.81
N LEU A 406 -3.78 -13.87 11.58
CA LEU A 406 -4.37 -14.79 10.62
C LEU A 406 -4.88 -14.01 9.41
N SER A 407 -4.44 -14.38 8.22
CA SER A 407 -4.95 -13.84 6.95
C SER A 407 -5.88 -14.85 6.33
N CYS A 408 -7.19 -14.63 6.47
CA CYS A 408 -8.21 -15.50 5.92
C CYS A 408 -8.23 -15.42 4.40
N GLY A 409 -8.10 -16.54 3.75
CA GLY A 409 -8.17 -16.70 2.31
C GLY A 409 -9.61 -16.79 1.78
N LEU A 410 -9.79 -17.48 0.66
CA LEU A 410 -11.08 -17.62 -0.05
C LEU A 410 -11.77 -18.95 0.23
N GLU A 411 -11.23 -19.77 1.12
CA GLU A 411 -11.79 -21.05 1.53
C GLU A 411 -13.20 -20.89 2.11
N ASN A 412 -13.89 -22.00 2.34
CA ASN A 412 -15.15 -21.98 3.06
C ASN A 412 -14.92 -21.51 4.50
N ALA A 413 -15.71 -20.54 4.98
CA ALA A 413 -15.56 -19.98 6.32
C ALA A 413 -15.68 -21.02 7.44
N GLN A 414 -16.56 -22.05 7.27
CA GLN A 414 -16.73 -23.09 8.27
C GLN A 414 -15.51 -24.00 8.35
N ASP A 415 -14.88 -24.34 7.21
CA ASP A 415 -13.66 -25.14 7.19
C ASP A 415 -12.51 -24.41 7.92
N LEU A 416 -12.41 -23.08 7.79
CA LEU A 416 -11.44 -22.27 8.53
C LEU A 416 -11.73 -22.26 10.02
N ILE A 417 -13.00 -22.12 10.40
CA ILE A 417 -13.43 -22.18 11.82
C ILE A 417 -13.16 -23.57 12.42
N ASP A 418 -13.41 -24.64 11.69
CA ASP A 418 -13.18 -26.02 12.14
C ASP A 418 -11.66 -26.28 12.31
N ASP A 419 -10.82 -25.74 11.41
CA ASP A 419 -9.36 -25.84 11.56
C ASP A 419 -8.86 -25.07 12.78
N ILE A 420 -9.35 -23.88 13.02
CA ILE A 420 -9.04 -23.08 14.22
C ILE A 420 -9.53 -23.80 15.48
N ALA A 421 -10.75 -24.33 15.47
CA ALA A 421 -11.35 -25.03 16.62
C ALA A 421 -10.51 -26.25 17.04
N GLN A 422 -10.13 -27.10 16.08
CA GLN A 422 -9.33 -28.30 16.38
C GLN A 422 -7.92 -27.92 16.87
N ALA A 423 -7.33 -26.81 16.36
CA ALA A 423 -6.02 -26.33 16.81
C ALA A 423 -6.07 -25.75 18.23
N LEU A 424 -7.14 -25.02 18.58
CA LEU A 424 -7.38 -24.52 19.95
C LEU A 424 -7.63 -25.66 20.93
N GLU A 425 -8.39 -26.70 20.54
CA GLU A 425 -8.62 -27.87 21.39
C GLU A 425 -7.32 -28.65 21.64
N ALA A 426 -6.43 -28.73 20.68
CA ALA A 426 -5.14 -29.42 20.81
C ALA A 426 -4.16 -28.77 21.80
N ILE A 427 -4.38 -27.52 22.19
CA ILE A 427 -3.57 -26.76 23.16
C ILE A 427 -4.28 -26.57 24.51
N ARG A 428 -5.48 -27.12 24.67
CA ARG A 428 -6.24 -27.07 25.92
C ARG A 428 -5.61 -28.00 26.95
#